data_9aff7134d350ff425a6a4ebedf9dadf2
#
_entry.id   9aff7134d350ff425a6a4ebedf9dadf2
#
_cell.length_a   1.000
_cell.length_b   1.000
_cell.length_c   1.000
_cell.angle_alpha   90.00
_cell.angle_beta   90.00
_cell.angle_gamma   90.00
#
_symmetry.space_group_name_H-M   'P 1'
#
loop_
_entity.id
_entity.type
_entity.pdbx_description
1 polymer ?
#
loop_
_entity_poly.entity_id
_entity_poly.type
_entity_poly.pdbx_seq_one_letter_code
_entity_poly.pdbx_strand_id
1 'polypeptide(L)'
;MLQTERIYKLRQWLDAGVCVTRELALRELEVSPATFKRDIAALRDRFNVPLEWDGTRRGWRLDRSQPTLGAQYELPGLWFNAEEIHALLTMQHLLAHLDAGGLLGPQIEPLMKRLNKLLGSGAPPKADVARRIRVHTVAARRIHLPHFQAVGSALLRRQRLVIEYRGRGSGITTEREVSPQRLVHYRDNWYLDAWCHLRNALRSFSVDAIERVRVLERGAADVEDAELDEVLGAGYGIFAGRQVQWAGLRFSAERSRWVAAEKWHPQQRGRFDGEGRWLLELPYADPRELVMDILRHVPEVEVLWPEELGTEVERRLREGLGKTSGLDK
;
A
#
# COMPACT_ATOMS: atom_id res chain seq x y z
N MET A 1 -20.12 -19.80 32.51
CA MET A 1 -19.59 -19.50 31.17
C MET A 1 -19.87 -18.04 30.83
N LEU A 2 -18.88 -17.28 30.35
CA LEU A 2 -19.07 -15.88 29.94
C LEU A 2 -19.97 -15.80 28.70
N GLN A 3 -20.66 -14.66 28.49
CA GLN A 3 -21.56 -14.50 27.35
C GLN A 3 -20.82 -14.71 26.01
N THR A 4 -19.61 -14.22 25.94
CA THR A 4 -18.70 -14.34 24.81
C THR A 4 -18.41 -15.78 24.42
N GLU A 5 -18.07 -16.63 25.41
CA GLU A 5 -17.77 -18.04 25.19
C GLU A 5 -19.00 -18.80 24.70
N ARG A 6 -20.19 -18.44 25.21
CA ARG A 6 -21.45 -19.04 24.78
C ARG A 6 -21.78 -18.70 23.34
N ILE A 7 -21.66 -17.42 22.97
CA ILE A 7 -21.91 -16.95 21.58
C ILE A 7 -20.95 -17.64 20.63
N TYR A 8 -19.67 -17.77 20.98
CA TYR A 8 -18.69 -18.50 20.19
C TYR A 8 -19.06 -19.97 20.00
N LYS A 9 -19.44 -20.66 21.06
CA LYS A 9 -19.83 -22.09 21.01
C LYS A 9 -21.10 -22.29 20.20
N LEU A 10 -22.10 -21.42 20.35
CA LEU A 10 -23.31 -21.41 19.53
C LEU A 10 -23.00 -21.23 18.04
N ARG A 11 -22.12 -20.29 17.72
CA ARG A 11 -21.69 -20.03 16.34
C ARG A 11 -20.96 -21.23 15.77
N GLN A 12 -20.03 -21.83 16.48
CA GLN A 12 -19.30 -23.03 16.07
C GLN A 12 -20.25 -24.19 15.71
N TRP A 13 -21.29 -24.40 16.51
CA TRP A 13 -22.29 -25.42 16.21
C TRP A 13 -23.07 -25.11 14.95
N LEU A 14 -23.50 -23.86 14.78
CA LEU A 14 -24.24 -23.41 13.60
C LEU A 14 -23.40 -23.55 12.31
N ASP A 15 -22.13 -23.19 12.36
CA ASP A 15 -21.19 -23.32 11.24
C ASP A 15 -20.92 -24.79 10.88
N ALA A 16 -20.85 -25.66 11.89
CA ALA A 16 -20.76 -27.10 11.71
C ALA A 16 -22.06 -27.75 11.19
N GLY A 17 -23.10 -26.94 10.94
CA GLY A 17 -24.39 -27.42 10.45
C GLY A 17 -25.28 -28.07 11.52
N VAL A 18 -24.94 -27.90 12.78
CA VAL A 18 -25.75 -28.42 13.91
C VAL A 18 -27.00 -27.55 14.05
N CYS A 19 -28.16 -28.20 14.12
CA CYS A 19 -29.40 -27.53 14.52
C CYS A 19 -29.39 -27.32 16.04
N VAL A 20 -29.26 -26.07 16.47
CA VAL A 20 -29.15 -25.72 17.88
C VAL A 20 -30.52 -25.68 18.53
N THR A 21 -30.88 -26.78 19.19
CA THR A 21 -32.13 -26.89 19.96
C THR A 21 -31.96 -26.21 21.33
N ARG A 22 -33.10 -25.86 21.92
CA ARG A 22 -33.13 -25.34 23.30
C ARG A 22 -32.49 -26.30 24.28
N GLU A 23 -32.83 -27.61 24.17
CA GLU A 23 -32.33 -28.65 25.07
C GLU A 23 -30.81 -28.81 24.98
N LEU A 24 -30.26 -28.84 23.76
CA LEU A 24 -28.83 -28.88 23.52
C LEU A 24 -28.12 -27.67 24.18
N ALA A 25 -28.64 -26.46 23.95
CA ALA A 25 -28.04 -25.26 24.50
C ALA A 25 -28.11 -25.19 26.02
N LEU A 26 -29.22 -25.56 26.64
CA LEU A 26 -29.35 -25.56 28.09
C LEU A 26 -28.42 -26.57 28.75
N ARG A 27 -28.23 -27.75 28.14
CA ARG A 27 -27.34 -28.79 28.66
C ARG A 27 -25.86 -28.43 28.49
N GLU A 28 -25.45 -28.02 27.29
CA GLU A 28 -24.04 -27.85 26.96
C GLU A 28 -23.45 -26.48 27.37
N LEU A 29 -24.32 -25.46 27.51
CA LEU A 29 -23.88 -24.11 27.91
C LEU A 29 -24.23 -23.81 29.38
N GLU A 30 -24.95 -24.70 30.04
CA GLU A 30 -25.40 -24.55 31.44
C GLU A 30 -26.13 -23.21 31.69
N VAL A 31 -27.05 -22.85 30.81
CA VAL A 31 -27.73 -21.53 30.85
C VAL A 31 -29.25 -21.68 31.04
N SER A 32 -29.88 -20.60 31.49
CA SER A 32 -31.34 -20.54 31.56
C SER A 32 -31.95 -20.34 30.16
N PRO A 33 -33.24 -20.75 29.97
CA PRO A 33 -33.96 -20.49 28.73
C PRO A 33 -33.96 -19.00 28.31
N ALA A 34 -34.05 -18.10 29.28
CA ALA A 34 -34.04 -16.67 29.02
C ALA A 34 -32.66 -16.17 28.53
N THR A 35 -31.58 -16.76 29.04
CA THR A 35 -30.21 -16.46 28.58
C THR A 35 -30.00 -16.98 27.16
N PHE A 36 -30.39 -18.20 26.86
CA PHE A 36 -30.33 -18.75 25.52
C PHE A 36 -31.09 -17.90 24.50
N LYS A 37 -32.32 -17.45 24.83
CA LYS A 37 -33.12 -16.58 23.98
C LYS A 37 -32.40 -15.25 23.69
N ARG A 38 -31.75 -14.67 24.70
CA ARG A 38 -30.96 -13.43 24.53
C ARG A 38 -29.71 -13.66 23.69
N ASP A 39 -29.04 -14.80 23.85
CA ASP A 39 -27.84 -15.11 23.08
C ASP A 39 -28.19 -15.35 21.59
N ILE A 40 -29.32 -16.03 21.28
CA ILE A 40 -29.83 -16.16 19.90
C ILE A 40 -30.22 -14.80 19.30
N ALA A 41 -30.91 -13.96 20.08
CA ALA A 41 -31.23 -12.61 19.63
C ALA A 41 -29.96 -11.79 19.35
N ALA A 42 -28.94 -11.91 20.19
CA ALA A 42 -27.65 -11.26 19.97
C ALA A 42 -26.98 -11.76 18.67
N LEU A 43 -26.97 -13.06 18.42
CA LEU A 43 -26.44 -13.64 17.16
C LEU A 43 -27.16 -13.08 15.94
N ARG A 44 -28.50 -13.02 15.96
CA ARG A 44 -29.32 -12.53 14.85
C ARG A 44 -29.23 -11.02 14.69
N ASP A 45 -29.43 -10.25 15.75
CA ASP A 45 -29.70 -8.81 15.69
C ASP A 45 -28.43 -7.97 15.80
N ARG A 46 -27.39 -8.45 16.52
CA ARG A 46 -26.11 -7.76 16.69
C ARG A 46 -25.01 -8.26 15.76
N PHE A 47 -24.97 -9.58 15.56
CA PHE A 47 -23.95 -10.21 14.71
C PHE A 47 -24.44 -10.51 13.29
N ASN A 48 -25.71 -10.18 12.98
CA ASN A 48 -26.36 -10.42 11.68
C ASN A 48 -26.16 -11.84 11.14
N VAL A 49 -26.13 -12.83 12.04
CA VAL A 49 -26.06 -14.24 11.66
C VAL A 49 -27.41 -14.64 11.02
N PRO A 50 -27.42 -15.11 9.76
CA PRO A 50 -28.66 -15.52 9.12
C PRO A 50 -29.18 -16.81 9.77
N LEU A 51 -30.05 -16.66 10.73
CA LEU A 51 -30.66 -17.78 11.46
C LEU A 51 -32.08 -18.01 10.99
N GLU A 52 -32.38 -19.27 10.70
CA GLU A 52 -33.73 -19.74 10.45
C GLU A 52 -34.16 -20.74 11.51
N TRP A 53 -35.47 -20.79 11.78
CA TRP A 53 -36.04 -21.73 12.70
C TRP A 53 -36.45 -23.02 11.98
N ASP A 54 -35.84 -24.15 12.37
CA ASP A 54 -36.25 -25.48 11.90
C ASP A 54 -37.38 -26.01 12.79
N GLY A 55 -38.61 -25.95 12.28
CA GLY A 55 -39.81 -26.44 13.00
C GLY A 55 -39.82 -27.94 13.24
N THR A 56 -39.14 -28.74 12.39
CA THR A 56 -39.08 -30.20 12.53
C THR A 56 -38.16 -30.61 13.69
N ARG A 57 -36.99 -29.96 13.74
CA ARG A 57 -35.96 -30.22 14.76
C ARG A 57 -36.10 -29.34 16.00
N ARG A 58 -37.03 -28.39 15.98
CA ARG A 58 -37.28 -27.39 17.06
C ARG A 58 -36.01 -26.68 17.50
N GLY A 59 -35.23 -26.19 16.51
CA GLY A 59 -33.97 -25.54 16.78
C GLY A 59 -33.61 -24.47 15.73
N TRP A 60 -32.55 -23.77 15.99
CA TRP A 60 -31.98 -22.73 15.10
C TRP A 60 -30.89 -23.34 14.22
N ARG A 61 -30.87 -22.97 12.94
CA ARG A 61 -29.82 -23.32 11.99
C ARG A 61 -29.42 -22.11 11.15
N LEU A 62 -28.30 -22.18 10.46
CA LEU A 62 -27.93 -21.17 9.47
C LEU A 62 -28.84 -21.26 8.25
N ASP A 63 -29.41 -20.14 7.87
CA ASP A 63 -30.07 -19.98 6.58
C ASP A 63 -29.03 -19.87 5.46
N ARG A 64 -28.84 -20.96 4.72
CA ARG A 64 -27.91 -21.04 3.59
C ARG A 64 -28.57 -20.64 2.26
N SER A 65 -29.84 -20.28 2.26
CA SER A 65 -30.58 -19.88 1.05
C SER A 65 -30.40 -18.39 0.73
N GLN A 66 -30.04 -17.59 1.71
CA GLN A 66 -29.72 -16.19 1.45
C GLN A 66 -28.35 -16.11 0.73
N PRO A 67 -28.29 -15.44 -0.46
CA PRO A 67 -27.01 -15.20 -1.10
C PRO A 67 -26.16 -14.35 -0.17
N THR A 68 -25.21 -14.98 0.52
CA THR A 68 -24.11 -14.27 1.13
C THR A 68 -23.40 -13.56 0.00
N LEU A 69 -23.46 -12.26 -0.02
CA LEU A 69 -22.65 -11.40 -0.91
C LEU A 69 -21.16 -11.72 -0.67
N GLY A 70 -20.65 -12.69 -1.44
CA GLY A 70 -19.29 -13.22 -1.31
C GLY A 70 -19.10 -14.09 -0.05
N ALA A 71 -18.18 -15.05 -0.09
CA ALA A 71 -17.76 -15.80 1.09
C ALA A 71 -17.28 -14.79 2.16
N GLN A 72 -18.15 -14.43 3.09
CA GLN A 72 -17.80 -13.59 4.22
C GLN A 72 -17.01 -14.46 5.18
N TYR A 73 -15.71 -14.40 5.09
CA TYR A 73 -14.85 -14.87 6.16
C TYR A 73 -15.05 -13.91 7.35
N GLU A 74 -16.06 -14.22 8.18
CA GLU A 74 -16.13 -13.62 9.51
C GLU A 74 -14.89 -14.09 10.25
N LEU A 75 -14.16 -13.15 10.83
CA LEU A 75 -13.10 -13.47 11.79
C LEU A 75 -13.80 -13.72 13.14
N PRO A 76 -14.13 -14.99 13.49
CA PRO A 76 -14.79 -15.30 14.75
C PRO A 76 -13.80 -15.03 15.89
N GLY A 77 -14.16 -14.18 16.84
CA GLY A 77 -13.43 -14.03 18.08
C GLY A 77 -12.33 -12.98 18.12
N LEU A 78 -12.22 -12.09 17.15
CA LEU A 78 -11.39 -10.88 17.28
C LEU A 78 -12.18 -9.80 18.03
N TRP A 79 -11.81 -9.57 19.26
CA TRP A 79 -12.32 -8.49 20.10
C TRP A 79 -11.29 -7.37 20.08
N PHE A 80 -11.71 -6.20 19.63
CA PHE A 80 -10.87 -5.02 19.63
C PHE A 80 -11.22 -4.16 20.85
N ASN A 81 -10.22 -3.72 21.57
CA ASN A 81 -10.39 -2.64 22.55
C ASN A 81 -10.47 -1.29 21.82
N ALA A 82 -10.81 -0.23 22.54
CA ALA A 82 -10.97 1.10 21.96
C ALA A 82 -9.67 1.60 21.29
N GLU A 83 -8.52 1.30 21.87
CA GLU A 83 -7.20 1.72 21.37
C GLU A 83 -6.83 1.00 20.08
N GLU A 84 -7.11 -0.31 19.99
CA GLU A 84 -6.89 -1.10 18.77
C GLU A 84 -7.77 -0.61 17.62
N ILE A 85 -9.02 -0.26 17.91
CA ILE A 85 -9.92 0.30 16.89
C ILE A 85 -9.45 1.69 16.44
N HIS A 86 -8.97 2.53 17.38
CA HIS A 86 -8.35 3.80 17.03
C HIS A 86 -7.13 3.62 16.12
N ALA A 87 -6.28 2.64 16.42
CA ALA A 87 -5.13 2.30 15.60
C ALA A 87 -5.57 1.87 14.20
N LEU A 88 -6.60 1.02 14.08
CA LEU A 88 -7.14 0.57 12.78
C LEU A 88 -7.75 1.72 11.98
N LEU A 89 -8.49 2.64 12.62
CA LEU A 89 -9.05 3.83 11.97
C LEU A 89 -7.96 4.79 11.48
N THR A 90 -6.93 4.99 12.29
CA THR A 90 -5.76 5.79 11.92
C THR A 90 -5.01 5.16 10.75
N MET A 91 -4.76 3.85 10.82
CA MET A 91 -4.13 3.10 9.74
C MET A 91 -4.94 3.19 8.44
N GLN A 92 -6.27 3.03 8.50
CA GLN A 92 -7.14 3.21 7.34
C GLN A 92 -7.03 4.62 6.75
N HIS A 93 -6.99 5.65 7.59
CA HIS A 93 -6.85 7.02 7.13
C HIS A 93 -5.52 7.24 6.40
N LEU A 94 -4.42 6.70 6.92
CA LEU A 94 -3.11 6.75 6.28
C LEU A 94 -3.08 5.94 4.98
N LEU A 95 -3.62 4.72 4.99
CA LEU A 95 -3.71 3.86 3.80
C LEU A 95 -4.58 4.46 2.70
N ALA A 96 -5.66 5.17 3.03
CA ALA A 96 -6.51 5.83 2.05
C ALA A 96 -5.75 6.91 1.23
N HIS A 97 -4.68 7.50 1.78
CA HIS A 97 -3.81 8.43 1.06
C HIS A 97 -2.81 7.71 0.15
N LEU A 98 -2.35 6.53 0.56
CA LEU A 98 -1.49 5.67 -0.28
C LEU A 98 -2.31 4.95 -1.35
N ASP A 99 -3.54 4.59 -1.05
CA ASP A 99 -4.48 3.92 -1.96
C ASP A 99 -5.18 4.93 -2.91
N ALA A 100 -4.43 5.86 -3.45
CA ALA A 100 -4.93 6.82 -4.44
C ALA A 100 -5.59 6.13 -5.66
N GLY A 101 -5.28 4.86 -5.88
CA GLY A 101 -5.86 4.01 -6.89
C GLY A 101 -7.09 3.21 -6.45
N GLY A 102 -7.50 3.27 -5.18
CA GLY A 102 -8.70 2.56 -4.67
C GLY A 102 -8.63 1.04 -4.82
N LEU A 103 -7.43 0.44 -4.81
CA LEU A 103 -7.25 -1.01 -4.90
C LEU A 103 -7.81 -1.71 -3.65
N LEU A 104 -7.54 -1.14 -2.49
CA LEU A 104 -7.93 -1.68 -1.19
C LEU A 104 -9.24 -1.07 -0.66
N GLY A 105 -9.54 0.19 -1.04
CA GLY A 105 -10.68 0.93 -0.55
C GLY A 105 -12.01 0.16 -0.60
N PRO A 106 -12.42 -0.40 -1.76
CA PRO A 106 -13.66 -1.17 -1.88
C PRO A 106 -13.70 -2.41 -0.98
N GLN A 107 -12.55 -3.03 -0.71
CA GLN A 107 -12.43 -4.21 0.13
C GLN A 107 -12.44 -3.87 1.63
N ILE A 108 -11.84 -2.74 1.99
CA ILE A 108 -11.69 -2.30 3.37
C ILE A 108 -12.96 -1.56 3.86
N GLU A 109 -13.64 -0.83 2.99
CA GLU A 109 -14.80 -0.02 3.36
C GLU A 109 -15.91 -0.79 4.09
N PRO A 110 -16.34 -2.00 3.67
CA PRO A 110 -17.32 -2.80 4.40
C PRO A 110 -16.84 -3.19 5.81
N LEU A 111 -15.56 -3.57 5.94
CA LEU A 111 -14.95 -3.90 7.23
C LEU A 111 -14.96 -2.69 8.16
N MET A 112 -14.59 -1.52 7.64
CA MET A 112 -14.55 -0.28 8.42
C MET A 112 -15.94 0.18 8.83
N LYS A 113 -16.97 0.02 7.98
CA LYS A 113 -18.36 0.29 8.36
C LYS A 113 -18.79 -0.60 9.55
N ARG A 114 -18.38 -1.86 9.57
CA ARG A 114 -18.66 -2.78 10.69
C ARG A 114 -17.92 -2.37 11.96
N LEU A 115 -16.62 -2.08 11.86
CA LEU A 115 -15.80 -1.62 12.99
C LEU A 115 -16.37 -0.31 13.60
N ASN A 116 -16.73 0.66 12.76
CA ASN A 116 -17.37 1.90 13.22
C ASN A 116 -18.71 1.66 13.92
N LYS A 117 -19.49 0.67 13.46
CA LYS A 117 -20.76 0.28 14.10
C LYS A 117 -20.54 -0.39 15.46
N LEU A 118 -19.45 -1.15 15.62
CA LEU A 118 -19.09 -1.80 16.89
C LEU A 118 -18.66 -0.79 17.96
N LEU A 119 -18.05 0.31 17.58
CA LEU A 119 -17.64 1.38 18.51
C LEU A 119 -18.79 2.12 19.17
N GLY A 120 -20.00 2.06 18.59
CA GLY A 120 -21.14 2.79 19.12
C GLY A 120 -20.93 4.32 19.12
N SER A 121 -21.74 5.03 19.94
CA SER A 121 -21.72 6.51 20.04
C SER A 121 -20.53 7.07 20.86
N GLY A 122 -19.64 6.22 21.37
CA GLY A 122 -18.53 6.62 22.24
C GLY A 122 -17.18 6.82 21.55
N ALA A 123 -17.05 6.45 20.26
CA ALA A 123 -15.83 6.67 19.52
C ALA A 123 -15.80 8.07 18.87
N PRO A 124 -14.62 8.71 18.78
CA PRO A 124 -14.52 9.94 18.01
C PRO A 124 -14.94 9.68 16.56
N PRO A 125 -15.78 10.56 15.97
CA PRO A 125 -16.21 10.40 14.60
C PRO A 125 -15.00 10.28 13.65
N LYS A 126 -15.14 9.52 12.58
CA LYS A 126 -14.11 9.41 11.50
C LYS A 126 -13.61 10.79 11.05
N ALA A 127 -14.48 11.79 11.09
CA ALA A 127 -14.17 13.19 10.85
C ALA A 127 -13.14 13.78 11.82
N ASP A 128 -13.06 13.28 13.05
CA ASP A 128 -12.15 13.81 14.07
C ASP A 128 -10.71 13.32 13.85
N VAL A 129 -10.52 12.07 13.43
CA VAL A 129 -9.22 11.52 13.04
C VAL A 129 -8.71 12.26 11.80
N ALA A 130 -9.54 12.39 10.76
CA ALA A 130 -9.18 13.09 9.52
C ALA A 130 -8.89 14.59 9.73
N ARG A 131 -9.51 15.22 10.73
CA ARG A 131 -9.24 16.61 11.08
C ARG A 131 -7.91 16.79 11.81
N ARG A 132 -7.50 15.82 12.64
CA ARG A 132 -6.32 15.89 13.49
C ARG A 132 -5.07 15.32 12.84
N ILE A 133 -5.23 14.30 11.98
CA ILE A 133 -4.14 13.64 11.25
C ILE A 133 -4.32 13.97 9.78
N ARG A 134 -3.39 14.74 9.21
CA ARG A 134 -3.43 15.13 7.80
C ARG A 134 -2.18 14.63 7.09
N VAL A 135 -2.36 14.01 5.94
CA VAL A 135 -1.28 13.64 5.03
C VAL A 135 -1.31 14.62 3.86
N HIS A 136 -0.23 15.35 3.66
CA HIS A 136 -0.07 16.24 2.53
C HIS A 136 0.82 15.56 1.49
N THR A 137 0.25 15.24 0.35
CA THR A 137 1.02 14.73 -0.79
C THR A 137 1.59 15.89 -1.58
N VAL A 138 2.85 15.74 -2.03
CA VAL A 138 3.53 16.75 -2.83
C VAL A 138 3.83 16.18 -4.21
N ALA A 139 3.36 16.86 -5.26
CA ALA A 139 3.55 16.44 -6.66
C ALA A 139 3.01 15.04 -7.00
N ALA A 140 1.98 14.58 -6.27
CA ALA A 140 1.28 13.35 -6.57
C ALA A 140 0.61 13.43 -7.96
N ARG A 141 0.78 12.39 -8.78
CA ARG A 141 0.22 12.32 -10.11
C ARG A 141 -1.16 11.67 -10.07
N ARG A 142 -2.05 12.11 -10.94
CA ARG A 142 -3.38 11.49 -11.06
C ARG A 142 -3.24 10.11 -11.67
N ILE A 143 -3.73 9.10 -10.97
CA ILE A 143 -3.78 7.72 -11.43
C ILE A 143 -5.18 7.45 -11.98
N HIS A 144 -5.25 6.79 -13.13
CA HIS A 144 -6.51 6.29 -13.66
C HIS A 144 -6.91 5.03 -12.90
N LEU A 145 -7.91 5.15 -12.03
CA LEU A 145 -8.32 4.12 -11.08
C LEU A 145 -8.55 2.73 -11.72
N PRO A 146 -9.29 2.58 -12.83
CA PRO A 146 -9.46 1.29 -13.49
C PRO A 146 -8.14 0.65 -13.93
N HIS A 147 -7.17 1.44 -14.41
CA HIS A 147 -5.86 0.90 -14.82
C HIS A 147 -5.08 0.38 -13.60
N PHE A 148 -5.06 1.13 -12.51
CA PHE A 148 -4.40 0.68 -11.27
C PHE A 148 -5.01 -0.61 -10.72
N GLN A 149 -6.35 -0.70 -10.70
CA GLN A 149 -7.07 -1.90 -10.27
C GLN A 149 -6.79 -3.11 -11.17
N ALA A 150 -6.76 -2.91 -12.49
CA ALA A 150 -6.43 -3.96 -13.44
C ALA A 150 -4.98 -4.46 -13.25
N VAL A 151 -4.03 -3.55 -13.07
CA VAL A 151 -2.62 -3.87 -12.79
C VAL A 151 -2.49 -4.63 -11.48
N GLY A 152 -3.10 -4.15 -10.40
CA GLY A 152 -3.04 -4.79 -9.09
C GLY A 152 -3.70 -6.17 -9.08
N SER A 153 -4.85 -6.32 -9.75
CA SER A 153 -5.54 -7.61 -9.89
C SER A 153 -4.71 -8.62 -10.69
N ALA A 154 -4.12 -8.20 -11.81
CA ALA A 154 -3.28 -9.06 -12.64
C ALA A 154 -1.99 -9.46 -11.90
N LEU A 155 -1.39 -8.55 -11.14
CA LEU A 155 -0.25 -8.85 -10.28
C LEU A 155 -0.56 -9.97 -9.29
N LEU A 156 -1.66 -9.83 -8.53
CA LEU A 156 -2.05 -10.80 -7.52
C LEU A 156 -2.48 -12.15 -8.11
N ARG A 157 -3.08 -12.14 -9.31
CA ARG A 157 -3.47 -13.36 -10.04
C ARG A 157 -2.37 -13.96 -10.89
N ARG A 158 -1.18 -13.36 -10.87
CA ARG A 158 -0.03 -13.79 -11.68
C ARG A 158 -0.37 -13.91 -13.17
N GLN A 159 -1.03 -12.86 -13.73
CA GLN A 159 -1.41 -12.77 -15.13
C GLN A 159 -0.58 -11.72 -15.86
N ARG A 160 -0.33 -11.97 -17.16
CA ARG A 160 0.32 -10.98 -18.02
C ARG A 160 -0.62 -9.85 -18.37
N LEU A 161 -0.02 -8.71 -18.67
CA LEU A 161 -0.70 -7.51 -19.14
C LEU A 161 -0.16 -7.08 -20.48
N VAL A 162 -1.03 -6.53 -21.31
CA VAL A 162 -0.64 -5.63 -22.40
C VAL A 162 -0.98 -4.21 -21.94
N ILE A 163 0.01 -3.33 -21.97
CA ILE A 163 -0.11 -1.92 -21.58
C ILE A 163 0.25 -1.02 -22.77
N GLU A 164 -0.56 0.00 -23.04
CA GLU A 164 -0.16 1.15 -23.86
C GLU A 164 0.51 2.15 -22.90
N TYR A 165 1.81 2.32 -23.06
CA TYR A 165 2.65 3.11 -22.16
C TYR A 165 3.24 4.32 -22.87
N ARG A 166 2.95 5.52 -22.36
CA ARG A 166 3.53 6.77 -22.83
C ARG A 166 4.83 7.09 -22.12
N GLY A 167 5.95 6.86 -22.79
CA GLY A 167 7.27 7.14 -22.24
C GLY A 167 7.48 8.62 -21.93
N ARG A 168 7.73 8.98 -20.68
CA ARG A 168 7.86 10.40 -20.26
C ARG A 168 9.02 11.11 -20.92
N GLY A 169 10.14 10.42 -21.14
CA GLY A 169 11.32 11.03 -21.78
C GLY A 169 11.17 11.22 -23.29
N SER A 170 10.45 10.30 -23.95
CA SER A 170 10.28 10.33 -25.42
C SER A 170 8.94 10.96 -25.86
N GLY A 171 7.94 10.98 -24.98
CA GLY A 171 6.56 11.35 -25.33
C GLY A 171 5.84 10.34 -26.23
N ILE A 172 6.49 9.22 -26.58
CA ILE A 172 5.99 8.22 -27.52
C ILE A 172 5.20 7.15 -26.76
N THR A 173 3.98 6.85 -27.23
CA THR A 173 3.18 5.74 -26.74
C THR A 173 3.59 4.46 -27.44
N THR A 174 3.80 3.40 -26.67
CA THR A 174 4.21 2.08 -27.16
C THR A 174 3.41 0.99 -26.45
N GLU A 175 3.02 -0.05 -27.21
CA GLU A 175 2.42 -1.25 -26.63
C GLU A 175 3.50 -2.14 -26.05
N ARG A 176 3.24 -2.69 -24.83
CA ARG A 176 4.14 -3.57 -24.10
C ARG A 176 3.38 -4.75 -23.54
N GLU A 177 3.82 -5.97 -23.85
CA GLU A 177 3.45 -7.14 -23.06
C GLU A 177 4.40 -7.22 -21.86
N VAL A 178 3.83 -7.31 -20.65
CA VAL A 178 4.59 -7.32 -19.40
C VAL A 178 4.09 -8.41 -18.45
N SER A 179 4.99 -9.00 -17.67
CA SER A 179 4.70 -9.86 -16.54
C SER A 179 4.90 -9.06 -15.25
N PRO A 180 3.82 -8.66 -14.56
CA PRO A 180 3.88 -7.91 -13.31
C PRO A 180 4.68 -8.67 -12.23
N GLN A 181 5.57 -7.96 -11.53
CA GLN A 181 6.34 -8.53 -10.43
C GLN A 181 5.95 -7.89 -9.08
N ARG A 182 5.95 -6.57 -9.00
CA ARG A 182 5.56 -5.83 -7.79
C ARG A 182 5.03 -4.43 -8.12
N LEU A 183 4.20 -3.87 -7.22
CA LEU A 183 3.83 -2.46 -7.21
C LEU A 183 4.66 -1.73 -6.16
N VAL A 184 5.29 -0.64 -6.56
CA VAL A 184 6.15 0.18 -5.71
C VAL A 184 5.56 1.58 -5.58
N HIS A 185 5.34 2.02 -4.33
CA HIS A 185 5.00 3.42 -4.06
C HIS A 185 6.29 4.20 -3.78
N TYR A 186 6.58 5.21 -4.60
CA TYR A 186 7.77 6.01 -4.48
C TYR A 186 7.46 7.49 -4.76
N ARG A 187 7.76 8.37 -3.82
CA ARG A 187 7.53 9.83 -3.91
C ARG A 187 6.11 10.18 -4.38
N ASP A 188 5.12 9.71 -3.63
CA ASP A 188 3.69 9.93 -3.92
C ASP A 188 3.20 9.40 -5.28
N ASN A 189 3.96 8.52 -5.92
CA ASN A 189 3.61 7.91 -7.20
C ASN A 189 3.76 6.39 -7.16
N TRP A 190 2.94 5.71 -7.97
CA TRP A 190 2.97 4.26 -8.10
C TRP A 190 3.71 3.83 -9.35
N TYR A 191 4.52 2.80 -9.21
CA TYR A 191 5.27 2.17 -10.28
C TYR A 191 4.99 0.67 -10.31
N LEU A 192 4.91 0.13 -11.52
CA LEU A 192 4.84 -1.30 -11.78
C LEU A 192 6.22 -1.80 -12.19
N ASP A 193 6.83 -2.60 -11.34
CA ASP A 193 8.00 -3.37 -11.73
C ASP A 193 7.53 -4.62 -12.48
N ALA A 194 8.05 -4.84 -13.67
CA ALA A 194 7.62 -5.93 -14.52
C ALA A 194 8.73 -6.41 -15.46
N TRP A 195 8.67 -7.68 -15.82
CA TRP A 195 9.42 -8.20 -16.95
C TRP A 195 8.77 -7.75 -18.25
N CYS A 196 9.49 -6.99 -19.04
CA CYS A 196 9.03 -6.49 -20.34
C CYS A 196 9.43 -7.45 -21.45
N HIS A 197 8.46 -8.16 -22.02
CA HIS A 197 8.71 -9.16 -23.07
C HIS A 197 9.28 -8.55 -24.36
N LEU A 198 8.91 -7.31 -24.69
CA LEU A 198 9.44 -6.60 -25.85
C LEU A 198 10.94 -6.29 -25.71
N ARG A 199 11.41 -6.00 -24.49
CA ARG A 199 12.80 -5.62 -24.22
C ARG A 199 13.62 -6.75 -23.61
N ASN A 200 12.95 -7.85 -23.28
CA ASN A 200 13.52 -9.00 -22.59
C ASN A 200 14.34 -8.58 -21.35
N ALA A 201 13.74 -7.71 -20.52
CA ALA A 201 14.39 -7.13 -19.35
C ALA A 201 13.38 -6.63 -18.31
N LEU A 202 13.82 -6.57 -17.06
CA LEU A 202 13.08 -5.91 -15.97
C LEU A 202 13.04 -4.40 -16.20
N ARG A 203 11.86 -3.82 -15.95
CA ARG A 203 11.61 -2.37 -16.07
C ARG A 203 10.57 -1.92 -15.08
N SER A 204 10.73 -0.69 -14.62
CA SER A 204 9.70 0.03 -13.85
C SER A 204 8.87 0.91 -14.77
N PHE A 205 7.55 0.78 -14.69
CA PHE A 205 6.58 1.57 -15.45
C PHE A 205 5.79 2.45 -14.49
N SER A 206 5.80 3.76 -14.71
CA SER A 206 4.94 4.68 -13.95
C SER A 206 3.48 4.39 -14.25
N VAL A 207 2.69 4.05 -13.25
CA VAL A 207 1.29 3.59 -13.46
C VAL A 207 0.42 4.68 -14.05
N ASP A 208 0.67 5.95 -13.72
CA ASP A 208 -0.03 7.11 -14.26
C ASP A 208 0.29 7.42 -15.73
N ALA A 209 1.32 6.79 -16.29
CA ALA A 209 1.70 6.89 -17.70
C ALA A 209 1.15 5.72 -18.55
N ILE A 210 0.36 4.84 -17.95
CA ILE A 210 -0.35 3.77 -18.65
C ILE A 210 -1.67 4.34 -19.20
N GLU A 211 -1.80 4.39 -20.51
CA GLU A 211 -2.99 4.92 -21.22
C GLU A 211 -4.07 3.86 -21.39
N ARG A 212 -3.67 2.58 -21.56
CA ARG A 212 -4.59 1.42 -21.63
C ARG A 212 -3.98 0.19 -21.01
N VAL A 213 -4.84 -0.66 -20.44
CA VAL A 213 -4.48 -1.95 -19.85
C VAL A 213 -5.41 -3.03 -20.35
N ARG A 214 -4.84 -4.17 -20.74
CA ARG A 214 -5.57 -5.39 -21.06
C ARG A 214 -4.93 -6.56 -20.35
N VAL A 215 -5.70 -7.26 -19.55
CA VAL A 215 -5.26 -8.49 -18.87
C VAL A 215 -5.32 -9.65 -19.86
N LEU A 216 -4.27 -10.47 -19.90
CA LEU A 216 -4.21 -11.66 -20.73
C LEU A 216 -4.55 -12.91 -19.91
N GLU A 217 -5.16 -13.88 -20.56
CA GLU A 217 -5.35 -15.24 -20.00
C GLU A 217 -4.06 -16.07 -20.06
N ARG A 218 -2.93 -15.43 -19.79
CA ARG A 218 -1.60 -16.06 -19.76
C ARG A 218 -0.97 -15.81 -18.40
N GLY A 219 -0.29 -16.84 -17.87
CA GLY A 219 0.52 -16.72 -16.66
C GLY A 219 1.67 -15.75 -16.83
N ALA A 220 1.91 -14.92 -15.85
CA ALA A 220 3.09 -14.06 -15.78
C ALA A 220 4.35 -14.94 -15.62
N ALA A 221 5.44 -14.51 -16.22
CA ALA A 221 6.75 -15.05 -15.88
C ALA A 221 7.14 -14.51 -14.49
N ASP A 222 7.62 -15.39 -13.63
CA ASP A 222 8.16 -15.01 -12.33
C ASP A 222 9.66 -14.68 -12.45
N VAL A 223 10.09 -13.71 -11.67
CA VAL A 223 11.48 -13.32 -11.48
C VAL A 223 11.77 -13.40 -9.99
N GLU A 224 12.89 -13.98 -9.63
CA GLU A 224 13.30 -14.12 -8.23
C GLU A 224 13.48 -12.75 -7.55
N ASP A 225 13.08 -12.65 -6.28
CA ASP A 225 13.16 -11.39 -5.52
C ASP A 225 14.59 -10.84 -5.47
N ALA A 226 15.60 -11.71 -5.38
CA ALA A 226 17.00 -11.32 -5.39
C ALA A 226 17.40 -10.62 -6.71
N GLU A 227 16.93 -11.11 -7.87
CA GLU A 227 17.16 -10.47 -9.16
C GLU A 227 16.39 -9.14 -9.28
N LEU A 228 15.16 -9.08 -8.76
CA LEU A 228 14.39 -7.84 -8.73
C LEU A 228 15.13 -6.76 -7.93
N ASP A 229 15.67 -7.12 -6.77
CA ASP A 229 16.40 -6.18 -5.91
C ASP A 229 17.76 -5.79 -6.49
N GLU A 230 18.45 -6.73 -7.15
CA GLU A 230 19.72 -6.45 -7.85
C GLU A 230 19.53 -5.47 -9.01
N VAL A 231 18.45 -5.61 -9.78
CA VAL A 231 18.24 -4.80 -10.99
C VAL A 231 17.51 -3.49 -10.71
N LEU A 232 16.49 -3.55 -9.82
CA LEU A 232 15.56 -2.44 -9.60
C LEU A 232 15.80 -1.71 -8.28
N GLY A 233 16.48 -2.35 -7.32
CA GLY A 233 16.72 -1.81 -5.97
C GLY A 233 18.18 -1.45 -5.67
N ALA A 234 19.10 -1.71 -6.59
CA ALA A 234 20.53 -1.58 -6.31
C ALA A 234 21.04 -0.12 -6.24
N GLY A 235 20.33 0.82 -6.85
CA GLY A 235 20.74 2.22 -6.93
C GLY A 235 19.72 3.19 -6.38
N TYR A 236 20.15 4.41 -6.13
CA TYR A 236 19.32 5.51 -5.69
C TYR A 236 18.21 5.83 -6.69
N GLY A 237 16.98 5.95 -6.20
CA GLY A 237 15.83 6.33 -7.00
C GLY A 237 15.05 5.16 -7.61
N ILE A 238 14.14 5.49 -8.52
CA ILE A 238 13.25 4.51 -9.17
C ILE A 238 13.79 4.04 -10.53
N PHE A 239 14.85 4.63 -11.03
CA PHE A 239 15.41 4.24 -12.32
C PHE A 239 16.36 3.05 -12.17
N ALA A 240 15.95 1.93 -12.74
CA ALA A 240 16.68 0.68 -12.73
C ALA A 240 17.99 0.72 -13.52
N GLY A 241 18.98 -0.01 -13.07
CA GLY A 241 20.24 -0.23 -13.78
C GLY A 241 21.12 -1.24 -13.08
N ARG A 242 21.78 -2.11 -13.87
CA ARG A 242 22.73 -3.10 -13.33
C ARG A 242 24.10 -2.49 -12.99
N GLN A 243 24.45 -1.38 -13.64
CA GLN A 243 25.72 -0.72 -13.38
C GLN A 243 25.57 0.29 -12.27
N VAL A 244 25.89 -0.12 -11.06
CA VAL A 244 25.84 0.72 -9.88
C VAL A 244 27.18 1.42 -9.71
N GLN A 245 27.13 2.75 -9.60
CA GLN A 245 28.25 3.62 -9.24
C GLN A 245 27.99 4.22 -7.85
N TRP A 246 29.01 4.70 -7.21
CA TRP A 246 28.89 5.40 -5.94
C TRP A 246 29.09 6.89 -6.14
N ALA A 247 28.42 7.70 -5.35
CA ALA A 247 28.61 9.15 -5.29
C ALA A 247 29.00 9.54 -3.87
N GLY A 248 29.89 10.52 -3.78
CA GLY A 248 30.25 11.20 -2.55
C GLY A 248 29.77 12.63 -2.59
N LEU A 249 28.94 13.00 -1.61
CA LEU A 249 28.38 14.33 -1.45
C LEU A 249 28.85 14.93 -0.13
N ARG A 250 29.11 16.24 -0.10
CA ARG A 250 29.43 16.98 1.10
C ARG A 250 28.40 18.09 1.32
N PHE A 251 27.73 18.05 2.45
CA PHE A 251 26.76 19.07 2.85
C PHE A 251 27.41 20.03 3.86
N SER A 252 27.04 21.30 3.79
CA SER A 252 27.51 22.31 4.75
C SER A 252 27.14 21.94 6.19
N ALA A 253 27.83 22.49 7.17
CA ALA A 253 27.55 22.26 8.59
C ALA A 253 26.12 22.68 8.99
N GLU A 254 25.58 23.69 8.32
CA GLU A 254 24.19 24.09 8.53
C GLU A 254 23.24 23.06 7.97
N ARG A 255 23.41 22.62 6.72
CA ARG A 255 22.52 21.68 6.05
C ARG A 255 22.58 20.28 6.64
N SER A 256 23.72 19.91 7.20
CA SER A 256 23.94 18.62 7.85
C SER A 256 22.94 18.32 8.98
N ARG A 257 22.41 19.36 9.65
CA ARG A 257 21.41 19.22 10.73
C ARG A 257 20.14 18.47 10.30
N TRP A 258 19.80 18.54 9.02
CA TRP A 258 18.65 17.82 8.43
C TRP A 258 19.08 16.56 7.70
N VAL A 259 20.05 16.69 6.78
CA VAL A 259 20.42 15.61 5.87
C VAL A 259 21.07 14.42 6.59
N ALA A 260 21.77 14.65 7.70
CA ALA A 260 22.37 13.56 8.47
C ALA A 260 21.35 12.58 9.08
N ALA A 261 20.12 13.04 9.31
CA ALA A 261 19.02 12.19 9.78
C ALA A 261 18.22 11.50 8.64
N GLU A 262 18.47 11.91 7.39
CA GLU A 262 17.75 11.38 6.24
C GLU A 262 18.36 10.05 5.76
N LYS A 263 17.50 9.13 5.36
CA LYS A 263 17.91 7.87 4.74
C LYS A 263 17.62 7.94 3.24
N TRP A 264 18.63 8.23 2.47
CA TRP A 264 18.54 8.31 1.02
C TRP A 264 18.61 6.94 0.35
N HIS A 265 19.45 6.02 0.88
CA HIS A 265 19.58 4.66 0.38
C HIS A 265 19.87 3.67 1.54
N PRO A 266 19.40 2.42 1.49
CA PRO A 266 19.68 1.43 2.53
C PRO A 266 21.18 1.21 2.79
N GLN A 267 22.01 1.27 1.76
CA GLN A 267 23.46 1.06 1.82
C GLN A 267 24.28 2.35 1.96
N GLN A 268 23.61 3.52 2.14
CA GLN A 268 24.34 4.77 2.30
C GLN A 268 25.31 4.70 3.48
N ARG A 269 26.40 5.43 3.35
CA ARG A 269 27.38 5.65 4.41
C ARG A 269 27.47 7.14 4.69
N GLY A 270 27.48 7.51 5.95
CA GLY A 270 27.52 8.91 6.34
C GLY A 270 28.41 9.14 7.53
N ARG A 271 29.14 10.28 7.54
CA ARG A 271 29.96 10.71 8.66
C ARG A 271 30.10 12.23 8.68
N PHE A 272 30.32 12.77 9.85
CA PHE A 272 30.74 14.16 10.00
C PHE A 272 32.27 14.29 9.79
N ASP A 273 32.69 15.37 9.16
CA ASP A 273 34.09 15.75 9.12
C ASP A 273 34.46 16.67 10.33
N GLY A 274 35.73 17.10 10.38
CA GLY A 274 36.24 17.97 11.47
C GLY A 274 35.63 19.38 11.51
N GLU A 275 34.89 19.78 10.45
CA GLU A 275 34.25 21.10 10.34
C GLU A 275 32.73 21.01 10.53
N GLY A 276 32.22 19.84 10.95
CA GLY A 276 30.78 19.58 11.16
C GLY A 276 29.97 19.43 9.86
N ARG A 277 30.63 19.26 8.71
CA ARG A 277 29.98 19.00 7.43
C ARG A 277 29.64 17.51 7.32
N TRP A 278 28.53 17.17 6.67
CA TRP A 278 28.11 15.79 6.47
C TRP A 278 28.63 15.25 5.14
N LEU A 279 29.41 14.19 5.23
CA LEU A 279 29.85 13.41 4.08
C LEU A 279 28.90 12.25 3.88
N LEU A 280 28.22 12.19 2.74
CA LEU A 280 27.27 11.15 2.37
C LEU A 280 27.79 10.41 1.15
N GLU A 281 27.91 9.09 1.28
CA GLU A 281 28.24 8.19 0.18
C GLU A 281 27.03 7.30 -0.10
N LEU A 282 26.61 7.19 -1.36
CA LEU A 282 25.46 6.37 -1.74
C LEU A 282 25.62 5.79 -3.15
N PRO A 283 25.04 4.57 -3.38
CA PRO A 283 25.07 3.96 -4.70
C PRO A 283 23.95 4.53 -5.58
N TYR A 284 24.21 4.70 -6.87
CA TYR A 284 23.22 5.07 -7.88
C TYR A 284 23.48 4.35 -9.19
N ALA A 285 22.41 4.05 -9.94
CA ALA A 285 22.49 3.45 -11.27
C ALA A 285 22.22 4.48 -12.38
N ASP A 286 21.32 5.43 -12.11
CA ASP A 286 20.96 6.50 -13.04
C ASP A 286 21.10 7.85 -12.32
N PRO A 287 21.83 8.82 -12.87
CA PRO A 287 22.10 10.08 -12.19
C PRO A 287 20.89 11.03 -12.14
N ARG A 288 19.83 10.80 -12.94
CA ARG A 288 18.73 11.76 -13.11
C ARG A 288 18.06 12.19 -11.81
N GLU A 289 17.72 11.23 -10.94
CA GLU A 289 17.09 11.56 -9.67
C GLU A 289 18.08 12.12 -8.66
N LEU A 290 19.27 11.55 -8.59
CA LEU A 290 20.31 12.02 -7.69
C LEU A 290 20.67 13.48 -8.00
N VAL A 291 20.80 13.83 -9.27
CA VAL A 291 21.04 15.21 -9.71
C VAL A 291 19.91 16.15 -9.30
N MET A 292 18.64 15.72 -9.42
CA MET A 292 17.51 16.56 -8.98
C MET A 292 17.55 16.83 -7.48
N ASP A 293 17.90 15.81 -6.67
CA ASP A 293 17.99 16.00 -5.23
C ASP A 293 19.23 16.81 -4.82
N ILE A 294 20.36 16.62 -5.50
CA ILE A 294 21.53 17.50 -5.31
C ILE A 294 21.14 18.95 -5.58
N LEU A 295 20.50 19.23 -6.71
CA LEU A 295 20.07 20.58 -7.09
C LEU A 295 19.11 21.22 -6.07
N ARG A 296 18.29 20.41 -5.39
CA ARG A 296 17.40 20.89 -4.32
C ARG A 296 18.13 21.40 -3.10
N HIS A 297 19.38 21.00 -2.92
CA HIS A 297 20.23 21.39 -1.78
C HIS A 297 21.27 22.45 -2.12
N VAL A 298 21.40 22.87 -3.38
CA VAL A 298 22.31 23.98 -3.77
C VAL A 298 21.86 25.28 -3.09
N PRO A 299 22.78 26.07 -2.54
CA PRO A 299 24.24 25.95 -2.63
C PRO A 299 24.91 25.11 -1.53
N GLU A 300 24.14 24.45 -0.67
CA GLU A 300 24.60 23.79 0.55
C GLU A 300 25.14 22.36 0.34
N VAL A 301 25.36 21.96 -0.91
CA VAL A 301 25.87 20.65 -1.29
C VAL A 301 26.93 20.73 -2.35
N GLU A 302 27.96 19.90 -2.22
CA GLU A 302 29.05 19.73 -3.18
C GLU A 302 29.18 18.27 -3.57
N VAL A 303 29.36 17.99 -4.86
CA VAL A 303 29.68 16.65 -5.37
C VAL A 303 31.18 16.45 -5.28
N LEU A 304 31.63 15.52 -4.44
CA LEU A 304 33.03 15.20 -4.27
C LEU A 304 33.53 14.25 -5.37
N TRP A 305 32.68 13.30 -5.73
CA TRP A 305 32.93 12.30 -6.78
C TRP A 305 31.64 11.58 -7.14
N PRO A 306 31.50 10.98 -8.33
CA PRO A 306 32.47 11.07 -9.44
C PRO A 306 32.38 12.42 -10.16
N GLU A 307 33.39 12.74 -10.96
CA GLU A 307 33.49 14.01 -11.70
C GLU A 307 32.36 14.22 -12.69
N GLU A 308 31.93 13.13 -13.34
CA GLU A 308 30.81 13.15 -14.31
C GLU A 308 29.49 13.61 -13.67
N LEU A 309 29.24 13.19 -12.42
CA LEU A 309 28.07 13.64 -11.67
C LEU A 309 28.17 15.13 -11.33
N GLY A 310 29.32 15.60 -10.90
CA GLY A 310 29.59 17.03 -10.65
C GLY A 310 29.36 17.86 -11.91
N THR A 311 29.92 17.42 -13.02
CA THR A 311 29.80 18.09 -14.34
C THR A 311 28.31 18.16 -14.77
N GLU A 312 27.54 17.12 -14.59
CA GLU A 312 26.09 17.12 -14.93
C GLU A 312 25.31 18.10 -14.03
N VAL A 313 25.61 18.16 -12.74
CA VAL A 313 25.01 19.15 -11.82
C VAL A 313 25.33 20.56 -12.26
N GLU A 314 26.62 20.89 -12.54
CA GLU A 314 27.03 22.20 -13.01
C GLU A 314 26.37 22.57 -14.33
N ARG A 315 26.31 21.64 -15.29
CA ARG A 315 25.66 21.87 -16.58
C ARG A 315 24.21 22.32 -16.37
N ARG A 316 23.46 21.63 -15.50
CA ARG A 316 22.07 21.97 -15.21
C ARG A 316 21.89 23.30 -14.50
N LEU A 317 22.82 23.64 -13.60
CA LEU A 317 22.82 24.94 -12.95
C LEU A 317 23.06 26.09 -13.96
N ARG A 318 24.03 25.94 -14.87
CA ARG A 318 24.29 26.92 -15.94
C ARG A 318 23.09 27.07 -16.87
N GLU A 319 22.47 25.98 -17.29
CA GLU A 319 21.25 26.02 -18.12
C GLU A 319 20.10 26.72 -17.39
N GLY A 320 19.92 26.48 -16.10
CA GLY A 320 18.92 27.16 -15.29
C GLY A 320 19.16 28.67 -15.19
N LEU A 321 20.40 29.08 -14.89
CA LEU A 321 20.78 30.49 -14.85
C LEU A 321 20.58 31.19 -16.18
N GLY A 322 20.93 30.54 -17.30
CA GLY A 322 20.72 31.12 -18.64
C GLY A 322 19.25 31.35 -18.99
N LYS A 323 18.33 30.53 -18.47
CA LYS A 323 16.88 30.71 -18.66
C LYS A 323 16.28 31.80 -17.78
N THR A 324 16.81 31.99 -16.56
CA THR A 324 16.36 33.07 -15.64
C THR A 324 16.88 34.44 -16.04
N SER A 325 18.09 34.54 -16.57
CA SER A 325 18.69 35.80 -17.05
C SER A 325 18.00 36.37 -18.31
N GLY A 326 17.13 35.62 -18.96
CA GLY A 326 16.30 36.06 -20.10
C GLY A 326 14.96 36.70 -19.74
N LEU A 327 14.62 36.79 -18.44
CA LEU A 327 13.37 37.38 -17.95
C LEU A 327 13.41 38.89 -17.75
N ASP A 328 14.59 39.50 -17.91
CA ASP A 328 14.83 40.96 -17.79
C ASP A 328 14.82 41.66 -19.16
N LYS A 329 14.07 41.14 -20.13
CA LYS A 329 13.89 41.84 -21.43
C LYS A 329 12.41 41.98 -21.77
#